data_ca33f580ea357afa3744b210780d6021
#
_entry.id   ca33f580ea357afa3744b210780d6021
#
_cell.length_a   1.000
_cell.length_b   1.000
_cell.length_c   1.000
_cell.angle_alpha   90.00
_cell.angle_beta   90.00
_cell.angle_gamma   90.00
#
_symmetry.space_group_name_H-M   'P 1'
#
loop_
_entity.id
_entity.type
_entity.pdbx_description
1 polymer ?
#
loop_
_entity_poly.entity_id
_entity_poly.type
_entity_poly.pdbx_seq_one_letter_code
_entity_poly.pdbx_strand_id
1 'polypeptide(L)'
;VVLLSGFGAIDARDSAVAYVYDPTRLGKPGMAVKGELAMLRRMQYTTAPDALVVGDPIAGAAYSELLGGRKAVFPQLSTVNGDGVSQKVLTQHFRDITTDPEVCEVVRNLGITHFYEEEDGSYYNFLRSNRNPGFYGVDTSSGFELVDAGGTAKLWKITACGYVTPGGGSQAFADGIRSTQPGADDPEEHRSGDE
;
A
#
# COMPACT_ATOMS: atom_id res chain seq x y z
N VAL A 1 -33.06 -30.13 9.35
CA VAL A 1 -32.79 -28.88 10.11
C VAL A 1 -31.50 -28.19 9.64
N VAL A 2 -30.55 -28.90 9.01
CA VAL A 2 -29.26 -28.33 8.55
C VAL A 2 -29.36 -27.52 7.25
N LEU A 3 -30.40 -27.73 6.44
CA LEU A 3 -30.57 -27.06 5.13
C LEU A 3 -31.06 -25.60 5.20
N LEU A 4 -31.73 -25.20 6.29
CA LEU A 4 -32.29 -23.84 6.40
C LEU A 4 -31.29 -22.78 6.89
N SER A 5 -30.22 -23.20 7.53
CA SER A 5 -29.17 -22.26 8.00
C SER A 5 -28.21 -21.82 6.88
N GLY A 6 -28.17 -22.56 5.77
CA GLY A 6 -27.32 -22.24 4.61
C GLY A 6 -27.88 -21.10 3.74
N PHE A 7 -29.18 -20.98 3.60
CA PHE A 7 -29.80 -19.98 2.72
C PHE A 7 -29.61 -18.54 3.22
N GLY A 8 -29.72 -18.31 4.52
CA GLY A 8 -29.50 -16.97 5.09
C GLY A 8 -28.07 -16.47 4.94
N ALA A 9 -27.08 -17.39 4.95
CA ALA A 9 -25.66 -17.01 4.74
C ALA A 9 -25.37 -16.72 3.27
N ILE A 10 -26.06 -17.40 2.33
CA ILE A 10 -25.94 -17.13 0.88
C ILE A 10 -26.55 -15.77 0.55
N ASP A 11 -27.75 -15.48 1.03
CA ASP A 11 -28.41 -14.19 0.80
C ASP A 11 -27.62 -13.01 1.39
N ALA A 12 -27.04 -13.18 2.59
CA ALA A 12 -26.18 -12.16 3.19
C ALA A 12 -24.90 -11.94 2.38
N ARG A 13 -24.32 -13.00 1.85
CA ARG A 13 -23.12 -12.93 1.00
C ARG A 13 -23.42 -12.30 -0.35
N ASP A 14 -24.52 -12.69 -1.00
CA ASP A 14 -24.93 -12.11 -2.27
C ASP A 14 -25.30 -10.63 -2.12
N SER A 15 -25.94 -10.26 -1.01
CA SER A 15 -26.23 -8.87 -0.69
C SER A 15 -24.96 -8.07 -0.45
N ALA A 16 -23.94 -8.64 0.22
CA ALA A 16 -22.65 -7.98 0.44
C ALA A 16 -21.89 -7.82 -0.88
N VAL A 17 -21.88 -8.84 -1.74
CA VAL A 17 -21.26 -8.78 -3.07
C VAL A 17 -21.98 -7.75 -3.94
N ALA A 18 -23.30 -7.81 -4.01
CA ALA A 18 -24.10 -6.83 -4.75
C ALA A 18 -23.88 -5.41 -4.25
N TYR A 19 -23.75 -5.23 -2.93
CA TYR A 19 -23.43 -3.93 -2.33
C TYR A 19 -22.07 -3.38 -2.79
N VAL A 20 -21.04 -4.23 -2.84
CA VAL A 20 -19.67 -3.82 -3.24
C VAL A 20 -19.59 -3.54 -4.74
N TYR A 21 -20.30 -4.34 -5.57
CA TYR A 21 -20.23 -4.27 -7.02
C TYR A 21 -21.42 -3.58 -7.67
N ASP A 22 -22.29 -2.91 -6.89
CA ASP A 22 -23.44 -2.17 -7.42
C ASP A 22 -22.97 -1.04 -8.35
N PRO A 23 -23.24 -1.13 -9.67
CA PRO A 23 -22.80 -0.13 -10.63
C PRO A 23 -23.39 1.25 -10.37
N THR A 24 -24.50 1.37 -9.65
CA THR A 24 -25.09 2.66 -9.27
C THR A 24 -24.25 3.36 -8.18
N ARG A 25 -23.39 2.61 -7.50
CA ARG A 25 -22.45 3.12 -6.49
C ARG A 25 -21.13 3.53 -7.07
N LEU A 26 -20.81 3.15 -8.32
CA LEU A 26 -19.60 3.60 -9.03
C LEU A 26 -19.55 5.12 -9.24
N GLY A 27 -20.65 5.84 -9.01
CA GLY A 27 -20.70 7.31 -8.95
C GLY A 27 -20.43 7.89 -7.56
N LYS A 28 -20.29 7.07 -6.51
CA LYS A 28 -19.87 7.52 -5.19
C LYS A 28 -18.36 7.41 -5.07
N PRO A 29 -17.72 8.35 -4.36
CA PRO A 29 -16.29 8.34 -4.25
C PRO A 29 -15.80 7.01 -3.63
N GLY A 30 -15.13 6.21 -4.44
CA GLY A 30 -14.31 5.08 -4.00
C GLY A 30 -12.95 5.58 -3.52
N MET A 31 -12.03 4.66 -3.24
CA MET A 31 -10.64 5.02 -2.88
C MET A 31 -9.85 5.58 -4.08
N ALA A 32 -10.38 5.52 -5.28
CA ALA A 32 -9.81 6.13 -6.48
C ALA A 32 -10.93 6.57 -7.43
N VAL A 33 -10.81 7.75 -8.01
CA VAL A 33 -11.73 8.26 -9.02
C VAL A 33 -11.30 7.83 -10.42
N LYS A 34 -12.17 8.04 -11.42
CA LYS A 34 -11.92 7.59 -12.81
C LYS A 34 -10.57 8.07 -13.37
N GLY A 35 -10.17 9.30 -13.09
CA GLY A 35 -8.88 9.86 -13.54
C GLY A 35 -7.69 9.13 -12.93
N GLU A 36 -7.74 8.87 -11.65
CA GLU A 36 -6.72 8.11 -10.90
C GLU A 36 -6.61 6.67 -11.41
N LEU A 37 -7.75 6.00 -11.61
CA LEU A 37 -7.76 4.64 -12.18
C LEU A 37 -7.10 4.60 -13.56
N ALA A 38 -7.28 5.65 -14.36
CA ALA A 38 -6.60 5.76 -15.66
C ALA A 38 -5.09 5.96 -15.50
N MET A 39 -4.64 6.80 -14.56
CA MET A 39 -3.23 6.99 -14.23
C MET A 39 -2.61 5.69 -13.72
N LEU A 40 -3.26 5.01 -12.76
CA LEU A 40 -2.79 3.74 -12.23
C LEU A 40 -2.56 2.70 -13.33
N ARG A 41 -3.51 2.56 -14.27
CA ARG A 41 -3.36 1.62 -15.42
C ARG A 41 -2.22 2.00 -16.36
N ARG A 42 -1.86 3.28 -16.46
CA ARG A 42 -0.71 3.73 -17.27
C ARG A 42 0.63 3.53 -16.54
N MET A 43 0.63 3.38 -15.23
CA MET A 43 1.83 3.29 -14.40
C MET A 43 2.83 2.24 -14.93
N GLN A 44 2.34 1.09 -15.42
CA GLN A 44 3.18 0.07 -16.02
C GLN A 44 3.98 0.54 -17.26
N TYR A 45 3.55 1.61 -17.92
CA TYR A 45 4.19 2.17 -19.10
C TYR A 45 5.01 3.44 -18.78
N THR A 46 4.73 4.09 -17.66
CA THR A 46 5.37 5.35 -17.26
C THR A 46 6.47 5.17 -16.22
N THR A 47 6.59 3.97 -15.65
CA THR A 47 7.60 3.64 -14.65
C THR A 47 8.37 2.36 -15.01
N ALA A 48 9.57 2.20 -14.45
CA ALA A 48 10.36 0.98 -14.61
C ALA A 48 9.65 -0.24 -13.99
N PRO A 49 9.87 -1.48 -14.51
CA PRO A 49 9.21 -2.68 -14.01
C PRO A 49 9.45 -2.98 -12.53
N ASP A 50 10.57 -2.56 -12.01
CA ASP A 50 11.04 -2.73 -10.63
C ASP A 50 10.71 -1.54 -9.72
N ALA A 51 9.91 -0.59 -10.20
CA ALA A 51 9.48 0.56 -9.41
C ALA A 51 8.72 0.09 -8.16
N LEU A 52 9.09 0.67 -7.01
CA LEU A 52 8.42 0.51 -5.73
C LEU A 52 7.73 1.83 -5.35
N VAL A 53 6.44 1.77 -5.16
CA VAL A 53 5.58 2.94 -4.94
C VAL A 53 5.20 3.05 -3.47
N VAL A 54 5.42 4.21 -2.87
CA VAL A 54 4.95 4.56 -1.52
C VAL A 54 3.82 5.59 -1.61
N GLY A 55 2.93 5.58 -0.66
CA GLY A 55 1.81 6.50 -0.50
C GLY A 55 0.80 5.95 0.49
N ASP A 56 -0.24 6.72 0.80
CA ASP A 56 -1.26 6.23 1.70
C ASP A 56 -2.11 5.14 1.01
N PRO A 57 -2.12 3.90 1.55
CA PRO A 57 -2.86 2.80 0.93
C PRO A 57 -4.37 3.06 0.89
N ILE A 58 -4.94 3.79 1.87
CA ILE A 58 -6.36 4.13 1.89
C ILE A 58 -6.74 5.22 0.88
N ALA A 59 -5.75 5.94 0.36
CA ALA A 59 -5.92 6.99 -0.64
C ALA A 59 -5.59 6.52 -2.08
N GLY A 60 -5.55 5.21 -2.31
CA GLY A 60 -5.37 4.64 -3.66
C GLY A 60 -3.98 4.09 -3.95
N ALA A 61 -2.94 4.40 -3.15
CA ALA A 61 -1.58 3.91 -3.40
C ALA A 61 -1.48 2.38 -3.46
N ALA A 62 -2.31 1.64 -2.70
CA ALA A 62 -2.38 0.18 -2.74
C ALA A 62 -2.77 -0.37 -4.12
N TYR A 63 -3.48 0.39 -4.95
CA TYR A 63 -3.84 -0.01 -6.31
C TYR A 63 -2.66 0.02 -7.29
N SER A 64 -1.51 0.57 -6.92
CA SER A 64 -0.30 0.52 -7.74
C SER A 64 0.09 -0.90 -8.10
N GLU A 65 -0.13 -1.86 -7.19
CA GLU A 65 0.17 -3.26 -7.44
C GLU A 65 -0.93 -3.92 -8.29
N LEU A 66 -2.18 -3.77 -7.89
CA LEU A 66 -3.29 -4.45 -8.55
C LEU A 66 -3.58 -3.93 -9.97
N LEU A 67 -3.52 -2.62 -10.18
CA LEU A 67 -3.89 -1.97 -11.44
C LEU A 67 -2.67 -1.45 -12.21
N GLY A 68 -1.64 -1.02 -11.49
CA GLY A 68 -0.44 -0.40 -12.05
C GLY A 68 0.65 -1.39 -12.42
N GLY A 69 0.55 -2.65 -11.95
CA GLY A 69 1.57 -3.67 -12.15
C GLY A 69 2.94 -3.25 -11.57
N ARG A 70 2.93 -2.42 -10.52
CA ARG A 70 4.12 -1.96 -9.80
C ARG A 70 3.95 -2.25 -8.31
N LYS A 71 5.01 -2.72 -7.66
CA LYS A 71 4.97 -3.05 -6.24
C LYS A 71 4.60 -1.82 -5.42
N ALA A 72 3.73 -2.00 -4.43
CA ALA A 72 3.42 -1.00 -3.42
C ALA A 72 4.12 -1.34 -2.11
N VAL A 73 4.63 -0.33 -1.40
CA VAL A 73 5.18 -0.52 -0.04
C VAL A 73 4.09 -1.05 0.90
N PHE A 74 2.87 -0.55 0.73
CA PHE A 74 1.69 -0.98 1.47
C PHE A 74 0.64 -1.51 0.49
N PRO A 75 0.69 -2.79 0.11
CA PRO A 75 -0.22 -3.37 -0.90
C PRO A 75 -1.63 -3.62 -0.37
N GLN A 76 -1.83 -3.46 0.94
CA GLN A 76 -3.12 -3.63 1.62
C GLN A 76 -3.56 -2.29 2.22
N LEU A 77 -4.84 -2.19 2.60
CA LEU A 77 -5.39 -1.00 3.26
C LEU A 77 -4.84 -0.76 4.68
N SER A 78 -4.04 -1.68 5.19
CA SER A 78 -3.36 -1.58 6.47
C SER A 78 -1.86 -1.39 6.27
N THR A 79 -1.25 -0.52 7.04
CA THR A 79 0.20 -0.31 7.10
C THR A 79 0.88 -1.16 8.18
N VAL A 80 0.18 -2.13 8.76
CA VAL A 80 0.66 -2.95 9.90
C VAL A 80 1.71 -3.99 9.48
N ASN A 81 1.95 -4.18 8.19
CA ASN A 81 2.87 -5.19 7.68
C ASN A 81 4.24 -4.55 7.37
N GLY A 82 5.24 -4.90 8.13
CA GLY A 82 6.63 -4.48 7.92
C GLY A 82 7.41 -4.42 9.23
N ASP A 83 8.70 -4.09 9.15
CA ASP A 83 9.41 -3.71 10.35
C ASP A 83 8.76 -2.45 10.91
N GLY A 84 8.48 -2.43 12.21
CA GLY A 84 7.74 -1.36 12.84
C GLY A 84 8.46 0.00 12.81
N VAL A 85 9.77 0.02 12.53
CA VAL A 85 10.59 1.23 12.49
C VAL A 85 10.42 1.91 11.12
N SER A 86 10.74 1.23 10.03
CA SER A 86 10.59 1.79 8.68
C SER A 86 9.14 2.17 8.39
N GLN A 87 8.19 1.34 8.81
CA GLN A 87 6.77 1.65 8.70
C GLN A 87 6.43 2.96 9.42
N LYS A 88 6.88 3.14 10.66
CA LYS A 88 6.60 4.33 11.46
C LYS A 88 7.23 5.57 10.81
N VAL A 89 8.47 5.49 10.35
CA VAL A 89 9.14 6.59 9.65
C VAL A 89 8.34 7.00 8.43
N LEU A 90 7.94 6.06 7.56
CA LEU A 90 7.17 6.39 6.36
C LEU A 90 5.79 6.95 6.70
N THR A 91 5.04 6.31 7.59
CA THR A 91 3.65 6.71 7.86
C THR A 91 3.52 8.01 8.65
N GLN A 92 4.55 8.40 9.39
CA GLN A 92 4.53 9.61 10.23
C GLN A 92 5.37 10.75 9.67
N HIS A 93 6.50 10.44 9.00
CA HIS A 93 7.54 11.42 8.67
C HIS A 93 7.90 11.52 7.19
N PHE A 94 7.30 10.73 6.28
CA PHE A 94 7.65 10.79 4.85
C PHE A 94 7.59 12.21 4.27
N ARG A 95 6.69 13.07 4.73
CA ARG A 95 6.59 14.48 4.30
C ARG A 95 7.88 15.28 4.55
N ASP A 96 8.71 14.83 5.48
CA ASP A 96 9.96 15.50 5.86
C ASP A 96 11.17 15.00 5.05
N ILE A 97 10.93 14.25 3.96
CA ILE A 97 11.92 13.55 3.12
C ILE A 97 13.07 14.47 2.63
N THR A 98 12.79 15.75 2.41
CA THR A 98 13.81 16.71 1.95
C THR A 98 14.68 17.26 3.10
N THR A 99 14.26 17.07 4.36
CA THR A 99 14.91 17.66 5.53
C THR A 99 15.35 16.64 6.57
N ASP A 100 14.71 15.47 6.59
CA ASP A 100 15.02 14.39 7.53
C ASP A 100 15.82 13.27 6.82
N PRO A 101 17.12 13.10 7.18
CA PRO A 101 17.96 12.06 6.58
C PRO A 101 17.50 10.64 6.92
N GLU A 102 16.79 10.42 8.04
CA GLU A 102 16.26 9.11 8.42
C GLU A 102 15.21 8.62 7.40
N VAL A 103 14.36 9.53 6.90
CA VAL A 103 13.39 9.20 5.84
C VAL A 103 14.11 8.75 4.58
N CYS A 104 15.16 9.47 4.15
CA CYS A 104 15.94 9.07 2.98
C CYS A 104 16.71 7.75 3.20
N GLU A 105 17.14 7.45 4.42
CA GLU A 105 17.74 6.16 4.73
C GLU A 105 16.73 5.02 4.52
N VAL A 106 15.53 5.15 5.06
CA VAL A 106 14.45 4.17 4.86
C VAL A 106 14.07 4.03 3.39
N VAL A 107 13.94 5.14 2.66
CA VAL A 107 13.63 5.15 1.22
C VAL A 107 14.68 4.37 0.43
N ARG A 108 15.98 4.59 0.70
CA ARG A 108 17.07 3.85 0.04
C ARG A 108 17.10 2.38 0.43
N ASN A 109 16.98 2.08 1.73
CA ASN A 109 17.03 0.71 2.25
C ASN A 109 15.90 -0.16 1.69
N LEU A 110 14.71 0.39 1.53
CA LEU A 110 13.57 -0.30 0.93
C LEU A 110 13.56 -0.26 -0.60
N GLY A 111 14.39 0.57 -1.24
CA GLY A 111 14.40 0.73 -2.68
C GLY A 111 13.17 1.47 -3.23
N ILE A 112 12.61 2.39 -2.46
CA ILE A 112 11.42 3.16 -2.84
C ILE A 112 11.80 4.19 -3.90
N THR A 113 11.15 4.14 -5.05
CA THR A 113 11.48 4.99 -6.21
C THR A 113 10.41 6.02 -6.53
N HIS A 114 9.16 5.76 -6.16
CA HIS A 114 8.04 6.61 -6.51
C HIS A 114 7.13 6.91 -5.32
N PHE A 115 6.54 8.09 -5.33
CA PHE A 115 5.53 8.54 -4.39
C PHE A 115 4.20 8.75 -5.10
N TYR A 116 3.14 8.13 -4.59
CA TYR A 116 1.76 8.35 -5.00
C TYR A 116 1.14 9.37 -4.05
N GLU A 117 0.93 10.59 -4.56
CA GLU A 117 0.30 11.69 -3.84
C GLU A 117 -1.20 11.70 -4.11
N GLU A 118 -2.00 11.77 -3.05
CA GLU A 118 -3.43 12.05 -3.13
C GLU A 118 -3.87 12.83 -1.89
N GLU A 119 -4.09 14.12 -2.05
CA GLU A 119 -4.42 15.03 -0.95
C GLU A 119 -5.93 15.07 -0.65
N ASP A 120 -6.76 14.99 -1.68
CA ASP A 120 -8.20 15.21 -1.61
C ASP A 120 -9.04 13.94 -1.81
N GLY A 121 -8.41 12.79 -1.82
CA GLY A 121 -9.05 11.50 -2.08
C GLY A 121 -10.25 11.23 -1.19
N SER A 122 -11.29 10.71 -1.81
CA SER A 122 -12.45 10.20 -1.12
C SER A 122 -12.14 8.84 -0.52
N TYR A 123 -12.32 8.71 0.76
CA TYR A 123 -12.05 7.48 1.49
C TYR A 123 -13.34 6.70 1.66
N TYR A 124 -13.48 5.60 0.92
CA TYR A 124 -14.62 4.72 1.12
C TYR A 124 -14.59 4.12 2.53
N ASN A 125 -15.58 4.48 3.35
CA ASN A 125 -15.73 4.04 4.75
C ASN A 125 -14.54 4.34 5.69
N PHE A 126 -13.54 5.12 5.25
CA PHE A 126 -12.44 5.56 6.10
C PHE A 126 -12.64 7.03 6.50
N LEU A 127 -12.34 7.32 7.75
CA LEU A 127 -12.32 8.69 8.26
C LEU A 127 -10.97 9.34 7.95
N ARG A 128 -10.94 10.66 7.87
CA ARG A 128 -9.68 11.41 7.77
C ARG A 128 -8.70 11.09 8.91
N SER A 129 -9.20 10.66 10.06
CA SER A 129 -8.39 10.19 11.20
C SER A 129 -7.64 8.88 10.92
N ASN A 130 -8.00 8.14 9.87
CA ASN A 130 -7.30 6.92 9.46
C ASN A 130 -6.13 7.21 8.51
N ARG A 131 -5.92 8.46 8.09
CA ARG A 131 -4.81 8.88 7.24
C ARG A 131 -3.47 8.64 7.93
N ASN A 132 -2.50 8.23 7.14
CA ASN A 132 -1.11 8.16 7.58
C ASN A 132 -0.46 9.54 7.36
N PRO A 133 -0.22 10.34 8.41
CA PRO A 133 0.07 11.77 8.27
C PRO A 133 1.34 12.08 7.49
N GLY A 134 2.30 11.14 7.42
CA GLY A 134 3.52 11.31 6.65
C GLY A 134 3.30 11.47 5.14
N PHE A 135 2.17 11.03 4.60
CA PHE A 135 1.90 11.10 3.16
C PHE A 135 1.11 12.33 2.73
N TYR A 136 0.84 13.27 3.64
CA TYR A 136 0.07 14.47 3.37
C TYR A 136 0.86 15.74 3.65
N GLY A 137 0.67 16.75 2.80
CA GLY A 137 1.43 18.00 2.86
C GLY A 137 2.90 17.81 2.52
N VAL A 138 3.23 16.87 1.65
CA VAL A 138 4.59 16.67 1.15
C VAL A 138 4.96 17.84 0.23
N ASP A 139 6.07 18.53 0.51
CA ASP A 139 6.58 19.54 -0.41
C ASP A 139 7.26 18.89 -1.61
N THR A 140 6.52 18.79 -2.71
CA THR A 140 7.00 18.22 -3.97
C THR A 140 7.63 19.24 -4.91
N SER A 141 7.85 20.47 -4.47
CA SER A 141 8.51 21.53 -5.27
C SER A 141 9.99 21.26 -5.51
N SER A 142 10.63 20.44 -4.68
CA SER A 142 12.00 20.00 -4.84
C SER A 142 12.16 18.53 -4.42
N GLY A 143 13.12 17.82 -5.00
CA GLY A 143 13.38 16.42 -4.68
C GLY A 143 12.37 15.44 -5.29
N PHE A 144 11.53 15.89 -6.24
CA PHE A 144 10.56 15.07 -6.94
C PHE A 144 10.47 15.48 -8.43
N GLU A 145 10.20 14.49 -9.28
CA GLU A 145 9.91 14.68 -10.70
C GLU A 145 8.50 14.13 -10.99
N LEU A 146 7.61 14.95 -11.53
CA LEU A 146 6.27 14.51 -11.92
C LEU A 146 6.35 13.51 -13.06
N VAL A 147 5.84 12.31 -12.86
CA VAL A 147 5.79 11.22 -13.85
C VAL A 147 4.45 11.19 -14.57
N ASP A 148 3.36 11.23 -13.81
CA ASP A 148 1.99 11.19 -14.37
C ASP A 148 1.02 11.82 -13.36
N ALA A 149 -0.18 12.17 -13.85
CA ALA A 149 -1.26 12.68 -13.02
C ALA A 149 -2.61 12.18 -13.53
N GLY A 150 -3.56 12.04 -12.61
CA GLY A 150 -4.91 11.62 -12.97
C GLY A 150 -5.91 11.87 -11.86
N GLY A 151 -6.99 12.59 -12.17
CA GLY A 151 -7.90 13.06 -11.12
C GLY A 151 -7.20 14.05 -10.21
N THR A 152 -7.24 13.78 -8.91
CA THR A 152 -6.54 14.55 -7.88
C THR A 152 -5.18 13.94 -7.52
N ALA A 153 -4.92 12.70 -7.97
CA ALA A 153 -3.68 11.99 -7.69
C ALA A 153 -2.53 12.36 -8.65
N LYS A 154 -1.32 12.28 -8.14
CA LYS A 154 -0.08 12.46 -8.88
C LYS A 154 0.89 11.34 -8.53
N LEU A 155 1.68 10.95 -9.53
CA LEU A 155 2.78 10.02 -9.38
C LEU A 155 4.10 10.77 -9.55
N TRP A 156 4.91 10.73 -8.53
CA TRP A 156 6.20 11.39 -8.48
C TRP A 156 7.34 10.38 -8.45
N LYS A 157 8.39 10.61 -9.20
CA LYS A 157 9.67 9.96 -9.00
C LYS A 157 10.43 10.69 -7.90
N ILE A 158 10.93 9.95 -6.90
CA ILE A 158 11.69 10.51 -5.79
C ILE A 158 13.14 10.74 -6.23
N THR A 159 13.63 11.98 -6.09
CA THR A 159 15.02 12.38 -6.36
C THR A 159 15.71 12.97 -5.13
N ALA A 160 14.95 13.31 -4.07
CA ALA A 160 15.45 13.90 -2.83
C ALA A 160 16.54 13.06 -2.15
N CYS A 161 16.44 11.73 -2.24
CA CYS A 161 17.35 10.81 -1.55
C CYS A 161 18.55 10.38 -2.39
N GLY A 162 18.78 11.01 -3.54
CA GLY A 162 19.81 10.63 -4.51
C GLY A 162 19.45 9.34 -5.25
N TYR A 163 20.48 8.60 -5.69
CA TYR A 163 20.24 7.35 -6.41
C TYR A 163 19.70 6.27 -5.47
N VAL A 164 18.57 5.71 -5.83
CA VAL A 164 17.93 4.58 -5.14
C VAL A 164 18.01 3.36 -6.06
N THR A 165 18.58 2.25 -5.57
CA THR A 165 18.57 1.00 -6.32
C THR A 165 17.17 0.38 -6.24
N PRO A 166 16.44 0.28 -7.36
CA PRO A 166 15.10 -0.28 -7.34
C PRO A 166 15.12 -1.74 -6.85
N GLY A 167 14.14 -2.10 -6.04
CA GLY A 167 13.96 -3.49 -5.59
C GLY A 167 15.00 -4.00 -4.56
N GLY A 168 15.95 -3.17 -4.14
CA GLY A 168 16.97 -3.57 -3.16
C GLY A 168 16.42 -4.00 -1.81
N GLY A 169 15.24 -3.50 -1.43
CA GLY A 169 14.60 -3.76 -0.14
C GLY A 169 13.50 -4.84 -0.16
N SER A 170 13.10 -5.33 -1.34
CA SER A 170 11.96 -6.27 -1.39
C SER A 170 12.24 -7.62 -0.74
N GLN A 171 13.51 -8.04 -0.63
CA GLN A 171 13.89 -9.23 0.12
C GLN A 171 13.90 -8.98 1.62
N ALA A 172 14.44 -7.85 2.08
CA ALA A 172 14.43 -7.49 3.50
C ALA A 172 13.00 -7.31 4.03
N PHE A 173 12.09 -6.77 3.21
CA PHE A 173 10.68 -6.63 3.55
C PHE A 173 9.96 -7.99 3.59
N ALA A 174 10.25 -8.90 2.66
CA ALA A 174 9.72 -10.25 2.64
C ALA A 174 10.28 -11.11 3.78
N ASP A 175 11.55 -10.95 4.12
CA ASP A 175 12.21 -11.66 5.22
C ASP A 175 11.73 -11.13 6.58
N GLY A 176 11.43 -9.83 6.71
CA GLY A 176 10.78 -9.25 7.89
C GLY A 176 9.38 -9.81 8.14
N ILE A 177 8.62 -10.10 7.08
CA ILE A 177 7.30 -10.74 7.19
C ILE A 177 7.43 -12.20 7.65
N ARG A 178 8.47 -12.92 7.21
CA ARG A 178 8.70 -14.31 7.63
C ARG A 178 9.14 -14.43 9.09
N SER A 179 9.92 -13.49 9.59
CA SER A 179 10.43 -13.52 10.96
C SER A 179 9.39 -13.18 12.03
N THR A 180 8.23 -12.65 11.63
CA THR A 180 7.13 -12.27 12.54
C THR A 180 5.98 -13.29 12.57
N GLN A 181 6.08 -14.42 11.87
CA GLN A 181 5.10 -15.52 12.02
C GLN A 181 5.46 -16.33 13.28
N PRO A 182 4.68 -16.24 14.35
CA PRO A 182 4.89 -17.09 15.52
C PRO A 182 4.47 -18.52 15.19
N GLY A 183 5.43 -19.44 15.25
CA GLY A 183 5.18 -20.86 15.41
C GLY A 183 5.02 -21.70 14.15
N ALA A 184 6.12 -21.89 13.43
CA ALA A 184 6.20 -22.97 12.44
C ALA A 184 7.35 -23.97 12.69
N ASP A 185 7.96 -23.91 13.87
CA ASP A 185 8.99 -24.89 14.25
C ASP A 185 8.78 -25.32 15.69
N ASP A 186 7.79 -26.19 15.92
CA ASP A 186 7.77 -27.06 17.08
C ASP A 186 7.98 -28.51 16.59
N PRO A 187 9.22 -29.05 16.66
CA PRO A 187 9.44 -30.45 16.35
C PRO A 187 8.80 -31.26 17.46
N GLU A 188 7.75 -32.02 17.14
CA GLU A 188 7.19 -33.05 18.00
C GLU A 188 8.32 -33.95 18.56
N GLU A 189 8.62 -33.75 19.81
CA GLU A 189 9.47 -34.62 20.62
C GLU A 189 8.80 -35.97 20.72
N HIS A 190 9.25 -36.90 19.86
CA HIS A 190 8.94 -38.32 19.96
C HIS A 190 9.46 -38.83 21.29
N ARG A 191 8.61 -38.84 22.31
CA ARG A 191 8.81 -39.61 23.51
C ARG A 191 8.46 -41.07 23.22
N SER A 192 9.50 -41.82 22.88
CA SER A 192 9.51 -43.26 23.06
C SER A 192 9.54 -43.54 24.59
N GLY A 193 8.45 -44.07 25.12
CA GLY A 193 8.38 -44.65 26.46
C GLY A 193 8.32 -46.14 26.33
N ASP A 194 9.45 -46.81 26.63
CA ASP A 194 9.47 -48.20 27.04
C ASP A 194 8.79 -48.36 28.41
N GLU A 195 7.81 -49.25 28.49
CA GLU A 195 7.63 -50.33 29.45
C GLU A 195 6.26 -50.99 29.25
#